data_7ee73c3d0435315e5ec29192aa6cd400
#
_entry.id   7ee73c3d0435315e5ec29192aa6cd400
#
_cell.length_a   1.000
_cell.length_b   1.000
_cell.length_c   1.000
_cell.angle_alpha   90.00
_cell.angle_beta   90.00
_cell.angle_gamma   90.00
#
_symmetry.space_group_name_H-M   'P 1'
#
loop_
_entity.id
_entity.type
_entity.pdbx_description
1 polymer ?
#
loop_
_entity_poly.entity_id
_entity_poly.type
_entity_poly.pdbx_seq_one_letter_code
_entity_poly.pdbx_strand_id
1 'polypeptide(L)'
;MSSPTNYRFSFGPWNISEGADPFGPNVRAAFPHEQKYALYKKLGFDGVQLHDDDAVPNLDALTPAQIQQNATALKTVLKNEGLTPEFVAPRLWFAEQTVDGCYTANSAADRAYAWDRTKKSIDIARALDCKAIVLWLSREGTYIREAKDARLAYERLLATLNAMLDYDKSIEIWIEPKPNEPTDQAYVPTIGHAIALAYASSDHKRVKGLIESAHAILAGLDPSDEMAFALAHGKLGSVHLNDQNGLKYDQDKNFGGANLRAAFNQVRVLEESGYGSNGEFVGLDVKAMRTQAGCPVTAHLTNSRSLFLTLVEKVRTMDQKLVAQYRDARDYEALELYILRHLMGVR
;
A
#
# COMPACT_ATOMS: atom_id res chain seq x y z
N MET A 1 14.88 -16.73 21.86
CA MET A 1 13.60 -16.25 21.28
C MET A 1 13.70 -14.73 21.25
N SER A 2 13.53 -14.10 20.09
CA SER A 2 13.43 -12.64 19.98
C SER A 2 12.20 -12.16 20.76
N SER A 3 12.26 -10.94 21.32
CA SER A 3 11.07 -10.32 21.93
C SER A 3 9.95 -10.24 20.89
N PRO A 4 8.68 -10.41 21.31
CA PRO A 4 7.57 -10.31 20.37
C PRO A 4 7.56 -8.96 19.69
N THR A 5 7.32 -8.93 18.37
CA THR A 5 7.24 -7.70 17.59
C THR A 5 6.09 -6.83 18.10
N ASN A 6 6.41 -5.58 18.40
CA ASN A 6 5.39 -4.58 18.73
C ASN A 6 5.05 -3.82 17.43
N TYR A 7 3.98 -4.22 16.78
CA TYR A 7 3.59 -3.65 15.49
C TYR A 7 3.16 -2.20 15.58
N ARG A 8 3.69 -1.39 14.67
CA ARG A 8 3.25 -0.02 14.41
C ARG A 8 2.33 0.00 13.21
N PHE A 9 1.32 0.86 13.24
CA PHE A 9 0.31 0.91 12.17
C PHE A 9 0.29 2.26 11.50
N SER A 10 -0.04 2.26 10.20
CA SER A 10 -0.20 3.46 9.38
C SER A 10 -1.45 3.37 8.51
N PHE A 11 -1.96 4.51 8.08
CA PHE A 11 -2.95 4.63 7.02
C PHE A 11 -2.87 6.00 6.35
N GLY A 12 -3.50 6.15 5.19
CA GLY A 12 -3.62 7.43 4.50
C GLY A 12 -4.92 8.17 4.83
N PRO A 13 -4.92 9.52 4.82
CA PRO A 13 -6.12 10.32 5.12
C PRO A 13 -7.34 10.00 4.24
N TRP A 14 -7.11 9.42 3.05
CA TRP A 14 -8.17 8.97 2.14
C TRP A 14 -9.02 7.83 2.71
N ASN A 15 -8.50 7.06 3.67
CA ASN A 15 -9.27 6.02 4.35
C ASN A 15 -10.44 6.59 5.18
N ILE A 16 -10.37 7.88 5.56
CA ILE A 16 -11.49 8.61 6.18
C ILE A 16 -12.16 9.44 5.07
N SER A 17 -13.04 8.80 4.31
CA SER A 17 -13.62 9.33 3.08
C SER A 17 -15.09 9.74 3.23
N GLU A 18 -15.55 10.54 2.28
CA GLU A 18 -16.95 10.97 2.14
C GLU A 18 -17.84 9.84 1.57
N GLY A 19 -17.26 8.70 1.19
CA GLY A 19 -17.99 7.55 0.67
C GLY A 19 -18.54 7.77 -0.75
N ALA A 20 -17.78 8.46 -1.60
CA ALA A 20 -18.05 8.53 -3.03
C ALA A 20 -17.72 7.20 -3.72
N ASP A 21 -18.45 6.91 -4.78
CA ASP A 21 -18.13 5.86 -5.74
C ASP A 21 -18.51 6.33 -7.17
N PRO A 22 -18.14 5.58 -8.24
CA PRO A 22 -18.44 5.98 -9.62
C PRO A 22 -19.94 6.12 -9.93
N PHE A 23 -20.82 5.62 -9.07
CA PHE A 23 -22.27 5.54 -9.32
C PHE A 23 -23.12 6.51 -8.49
N GLY A 24 -22.50 7.36 -7.69
CA GLY A 24 -23.28 8.30 -6.91
C GLY A 24 -22.45 9.32 -6.11
N PRO A 25 -23.18 10.30 -5.50
CA PRO A 25 -22.53 11.39 -4.78
C PRO A 25 -21.90 10.91 -3.46
N ASN A 26 -21.17 11.81 -2.83
CA ASN A 26 -20.73 11.65 -1.46
C ASN A 26 -21.94 11.41 -0.54
N VAL A 27 -21.82 10.44 0.38
CA VAL A 27 -22.87 10.08 1.36
C VAL A 27 -22.58 10.58 2.77
N ARG A 28 -21.39 11.16 2.97
CA ARG A 28 -20.95 11.77 4.23
C ARG A 28 -20.34 13.14 3.95
N ALA A 29 -20.36 14.01 4.95
CA ALA A 29 -19.68 15.30 4.88
C ALA A 29 -18.16 15.11 4.78
N ALA A 30 -17.50 16.03 4.10
CA ALA A 30 -16.03 16.10 4.08
C ALA A 30 -15.48 16.34 5.49
N PHE A 31 -14.37 15.68 5.81
CA PHE A 31 -13.68 15.84 7.08
C PHE A 31 -12.28 16.40 6.81
N PRO A 32 -11.94 17.59 7.35
CA PRO A 32 -10.69 18.26 7.04
C PRO A 32 -9.46 17.45 7.41
N HIS A 33 -8.41 17.48 6.59
CA HIS A 33 -7.19 16.70 6.78
C HIS A 33 -6.52 16.94 8.14
N GLU A 34 -6.41 18.19 8.60
CA GLU A 34 -5.86 18.53 9.91
C GLU A 34 -6.61 17.85 11.05
N GLN A 35 -7.94 17.77 10.95
CA GLN A 35 -8.75 17.06 11.94
C GLN A 35 -8.58 15.54 11.83
N LYS A 36 -8.27 15.00 10.63
CA LYS A 36 -7.95 13.58 10.46
C LYS A 36 -6.68 13.22 11.23
N TYR A 37 -5.61 14.01 11.13
CA TYR A 37 -4.34 13.75 11.83
C TYR A 37 -4.51 13.64 13.35
N ALA A 38 -5.34 14.48 13.95
CA ALA A 38 -5.64 14.43 15.38
C ALA A 38 -6.35 13.13 15.84
N LEU A 39 -6.86 12.32 14.90
CA LEU A 39 -7.50 11.03 15.23
C LEU A 39 -6.51 9.86 15.29
N TYR A 40 -5.40 9.90 14.55
CA TYR A 40 -4.50 8.75 14.36
C TYR A 40 -4.10 8.09 15.68
N LYS A 41 -3.55 8.85 16.61
CA LYS A 41 -3.10 8.31 17.91
C LYS A 41 -4.26 7.75 18.74
N LYS A 42 -5.44 8.37 18.67
CA LYS A 42 -6.65 7.89 19.34
C LYS A 42 -7.14 6.56 18.76
N LEU A 43 -6.90 6.33 17.48
CA LEU A 43 -7.24 5.09 16.78
C LEU A 43 -6.15 4.02 16.91
N GLY A 44 -4.99 4.35 17.50
CA GLY A 44 -3.86 3.45 17.73
C GLY A 44 -2.90 3.35 16.55
N PHE A 45 -2.75 4.44 15.77
CA PHE A 45 -1.85 4.52 14.62
C PHE A 45 -0.69 5.48 14.89
N ASP A 46 0.50 5.15 14.40
CA ASP A 46 1.73 5.90 14.58
C ASP A 46 2.26 6.47 13.28
N GLY A 47 1.88 5.91 12.15
CA GLY A 47 2.30 6.28 10.82
C GLY A 47 1.21 6.95 10.01
N VAL A 48 1.61 7.86 9.13
CA VAL A 48 0.74 8.48 8.13
C VAL A 48 1.31 8.26 6.74
N GLN A 49 0.46 7.82 5.83
CA GLN A 49 0.71 7.71 4.40
C GLN A 49 0.13 8.93 3.72
N LEU A 50 0.80 9.49 2.73
CA LEU A 50 0.38 10.73 2.10
C LEU A 50 0.44 10.61 0.58
N HIS A 51 -0.60 11.10 -0.11
CA HIS A 51 -0.37 11.57 -1.47
C HIS A 51 0.33 12.93 -1.42
N ASP A 52 0.98 13.28 -2.49
CA ASP A 52 1.70 14.55 -2.59
C ASP A 52 0.80 15.78 -2.39
N ASP A 53 -0.45 15.72 -2.88
CA ASP A 53 -1.45 16.78 -2.73
C ASP A 53 -2.23 16.71 -1.39
N ASP A 54 -2.19 15.59 -0.66
CA ASP A 54 -2.57 15.54 0.75
C ASP A 54 -1.56 16.31 1.61
N ALA A 55 -0.28 16.22 1.24
CA ALA A 55 0.80 16.90 1.93
C ALA A 55 0.90 18.38 1.54
N VAL A 56 0.78 18.69 0.25
CA VAL A 56 0.89 20.05 -0.29
C VAL A 56 -0.24 20.28 -1.30
N PRO A 57 -1.41 20.77 -0.87
CA PRO A 57 -2.52 21.07 -1.77
C PRO A 57 -2.13 22.02 -2.90
N ASN A 58 -2.70 21.82 -4.09
CA ASN A 58 -2.47 22.64 -5.28
C ASN A 58 -1.01 22.75 -5.74
N LEU A 59 -0.19 21.73 -5.45
CA LEU A 59 1.27 21.77 -5.68
C LEU A 59 1.66 22.05 -7.14
N ASP A 60 0.79 21.81 -8.12
CA ASP A 60 1.07 22.11 -9.53
C ASP A 60 1.15 23.62 -9.83
N ALA A 61 0.47 24.43 -9.03
CA ALA A 61 0.49 25.90 -9.14
C ALA A 61 1.57 26.56 -8.27
N LEU A 62 2.33 25.77 -7.47
CA LEU A 62 3.27 26.28 -6.52
C LEU A 62 4.72 26.27 -7.02
N THR A 63 5.50 27.24 -6.59
CA THR A 63 6.95 27.26 -6.77
C THR A 63 7.63 26.20 -5.87
N PRO A 64 8.84 25.74 -6.19
CA PRO A 64 9.57 24.80 -5.33
C PRO A 64 9.75 25.31 -3.88
N ALA A 65 9.97 26.61 -3.70
CA ALA A 65 10.09 27.21 -2.36
C ALA A 65 8.78 27.13 -1.57
N GLN A 66 7.63 27.37 -2.22
CA GLN A 66 6.33 27.25 -1.58
C GLN A 66 5.99 25.79 -1.24
N ILE A 67 6.34 24.84 -2.10
CA ILE A 67 6.20 23.39 -1.84
C ILE A 67 7.01 23.01 -0.58
N GLN A 68 8.27 23.40 -0.54
CA GLN A 68 9.15 23.16 0.61
C GLN A 68 8.59 23.78 1.91
N GLN A 69 8.07 25.00 1.84
CA GLN A 69 7.48 25.68 3.00
C GLN A 69 6.26 24.95 3.52
N ASN A 70 5.33 24.57 2.62
CA ASN A 70 4.09 23.87 2.98
C ASN A 70 4.37 22.46 3.54
N ALA A 71 5.29 21.72 2.93
CA ALA A 71 5.71 20.41 3.44
C ALA A 71 6.37 20.52 4.84
N THR A 72 7.18 21.55 5.08
CA THR A 72 7.79 21.81 6.40
C THR A 72 6.73 22.17 7.45
N ALA A 73 5.71 22.93 7.06
CA ALA A 73 4.58 23.23 7.94
C ALA A 73 3.82 21.97 8.32
N LEU A 74 3.51 21.09 7.35
CA LEU A 74 2.88 19.80 7.63
C LEU A 74 3.75 18.91 8.53
N LYS A 75 5.06 18.86 8.32
CA LYS A 75 5.99 18.13 9.20
C LYS A 75 5.83 18.55 10.66
N THR A 76 5.66 19.85 10.90
CA THR A 76 5.43 20.38 12.26
C THR A 76 4.10 19.89 12.83
N VAL A 77 3.02 19.88 12.03
CA VAL A 77 1.72 19.35 12.44
C VAL A 77 1.84 17.86 12.80
N LEU A 78 2.41 17.05 11.93
CA LEU A 78 2.56 15.61 12.16
C LEU A 78 3.40 15.32 13.40
N LYS A 79 4.48 16.05 13.61
CA LYS A 79 5.31 15.94 14.81
C LYS A 79 4.53 16.26 16.09
N ASN A 80 3.69 17.29 16.07
CA ASN A 80 2.87 17.69 17.23
C ASN A 80 1.82 16.62 17.54
N GLU A 81 1.28 15.93 16.52
CA GLU A 81 0.37 14.80 16.67
C GLU A 81 1.10 13.46 16.98
N GLY A 82 2.44 13.46 17.06
CA GLY A 82 3.26 12.27 17.33
C GLY A 82 3.26 11.25 16.17
N LEU A 83 3.08 11.71 14.92
CA LEU A 83 3.00 10.89 13.73
C LEU A 83 4.31 10.87 12.95
N THR A 84 4.60 9.73 12.36
CA THR A 84 5.75 9.52 11.45
C THR A 84 5.23 9.37 10.02
N PRO A 85 5.66 10.18 9.05
CA PRO A 85 5.40 9.92 7.63
C PRO A 85 6.02 8.59 7.21
N GLU A 86 5.23 7.70 6.59
CA GLU A 86 5.72 6.42 6.09
C GLU A 86 6.22 6.56 4.65
N PHE A 87 5.40 7.13 3.79
CA PHE A 87 5.74 7.42 2.40
C PHE A 87 4.96 8.61 1.85
N VAL A 88 5.41 9.11 0.70
CA VAL A 88 4.66 10.04 -0.15
C VAL A 88 4.43 9.39 -1.51
N ALA A 89 3.20 9.44 -2.02
CA ALA A 89 2.85 8.91 -3.33
C ALA A 89 2.48 10.05 -4.29
N PRO A 90 3.11 10.16 -5.48
CA PRO A 90 2.66 11.09 -6.50
C PRO A 90 1.28 10.67 -6.99
N ARG A 91 0.30 11.58 -6.92
CA ARG A 91 -1.07 11.31 -7.37
C ARG A 91 -1.19 11.47 -8.89
N LEU A 92 -0.85 10.42 -9.60
CA LEU A 92 -0.75 10.38 -11.07
C LEU A 92 -1.96 9.70 -11.74
N TRP A 93 -3.19 10.03 -11.30
CA TRP A 93 -4.40 9.41 -11.85
C TRP A 93 -5.60 10.35 -11.99
N PHE A 94 -5.53 11.56 -11.46
CA PHE A 94 -6.63 12.54 -11.53
C PHE A 94 -6.44 13.61 -12.58
N ALA A 95 -5.21 14.03 -12.85
CA ALA A 95 -4.93 15.09 -13.80
C ALA A 95 -5.23 14.64 -15.25
N GLU A 96 -5.67 15.56 -16.10
CA GLU A 96 -5.96 15.29 -17.50
C GLU A 96 -4.75 14.67 -18.23
N GLN A 97 -3.54 15.11 -17.89
CA GLN A 97 -2.28 14.61 -18.44
C GLN A 97 -1.95 13.16 -18.03
N THR A 98 -2.73 12.58 -17.13
CA THR A 98 -2.50 11.20 -16.64
C THR A 98 -3.47 10.17 -17.22
N VAL A 99 -4.42 10.59 -18.04
CA VAL A 99 -5.50 9.73 -18.56
C VAL A 99 -4.99 8.59 -19.43
N ASP A 100 -3.97 8.85 -20.28
CA ASP A 100 -3.33 7.84 -21.13
C ASP A 100 -2.11 7.17 -20.49
N GLY A 101 -2.04 7.13 -19.16
CA GLY A 101 -0.85 6.71 -18.42
C GLY A 101 0.03 7.93 -18.07
N CYS A 102 1.04 7.67 -17.27
CA CYS A 102 1.93 8.70 -16.78
C CYS A 102 3.31 8.55 -17.44
N TYR A 103 4.10 7.66 -16.91
CA TYR A 103 5.45 7.37 -17.45
C TYR A 103 5.40 6.62 -18.78
N THR A 104 4.31 5.88 -19.05
CA THR A 104 4.11 5.12 -20.29
C THR A 104 3.23 5.82 -21.31
N ALA A 105 2.73 7.03 -21.03
CA ALA A 105 1.88 7.79 -21.94
C ALA A 105 2.50 7.91 -23.34
N ASN A 106 1.67 7.88 -24.39
CA ASN A 106 2.14 8.09 -25.75
C ASN A 106 2.69 9.52 -25.95
N SER A 107 2.02 10.52 -25.33
CA SER A 107 2.44 11.92 -25.37
C SER A 107 3.72 12.15 -24.56
N ALA A 108 4.71 12.80 -25.18
CA ALA A 108 5.93 13.22 -24.47
C ALA A 108 5.67 14.31 -23.44
N ALA A 109 4.67 15.17 -23.68
CA ALA A 109 4.28 16.22 -22.74
C ALA A 109 3.68 15.62 -21.45
N ASP A 110 2.83 14.58 -21.56
CA ASP A 110 2.24 13.91 -20.42
C ASP A 110 3.30 13.17 -19.59
N ARG A 111 4.26 12.51 -20.23
CA ARG A 111 5.42 11.92 -19.53
C ARG A 111 6.27 12.98 -18.81
N ALA A 112 6.44 14.15 -19.41
CA ALA A 112 7.16 15.25 -18.78
C ALA A 112 6.41 15.80 -17.56
N TYR A 113 5.08 15.91 -17.62
CA TYR A 113 4.23 16.27 -16.48
C TYR A 113 4.38 15.25 -15.35
N ALA A 114 4.25 13.95 -15.65
CA ALA A 114 4.39 12.89 -14.68
C ALA A 114 5.76 12.93 -13.97
N TRP A 115 6.82 13.16 -14.73
CA TRP A 115 8.17 13.32 -14.19
C TRP A 115 8.31 14.55 -13.29
N ASP A 116 7.77 15.70 -13.72
CA ASP A 116 7.81 16.92 -12.89
C ASP A 116 7.04 16.75 -11.58
N ARG A 117 5.84 16.13 -11.64
CA ARG A 117 5.05 15.80 -10.45
C ARG A 117 5.80 14.87 -9.50
N THR A 118 6.49 13.85 -10.05
CA THR A 118 7.26 12.90 -9.25
C THR A 118 8.45 13.57 -8.54
N LYS A 119 9.15 14.50 -9.20
CA LYS A 119 10.22 15.28 -8.54
C LYS A 119 9.67 16.08 -7.36
N LYS A 120 8.53 16.75 -7.53
CA LYS A 120 7.85 17.48 -6.45
C LYS A 120 7.51 16.54 -5.29
N SER A 121 7.03 15.33 -5.57
CA SER A 121 6.73 14.33 -4.54
C SER A 121 7.98 13.85 -3.78
N ILE A 122 9.10 13.67 -4.47
CA ILE A 122 10.39 13.36 -3.83
C ILE A 122 10.85 14.52 -2.94
N ASP A 123 10.73 15.75 -3.40
CA ASP A 123 11.09 16.94 -2.61
C ASP A 123 10.21 17.09 -1.37
N ILE A 124 8.91 16.80 -1.48
CA ILE A 124 7.98 16.73 -0.35
C ILE A 124 8.40 15.65 0.65
N ALA A 125 8.70 14.44 0.17
CA ALA A 125 9.16 13.34 1.02
C ALA A 125 10.41 13.73 1.82
N ARG A 126 11.39 14.35 1.16
CA ARG A 126 12.60 14.87 1.81
C ARG A 126 12.28 15.93 2.89
N ALA A 127 11.40 16.88 2.57
CA ALA A 127 11.00 17.92 3.52
C ALA A 127 10.31 17.34 4.76
N LEU A 128 9.61 16.23 4.61
CA LEU A 128 8.93 15.50 5.68
C LEU A 128 9.85 14.51 6.44
N ASP A 129 11.14 14.37 6.09
CA ASP A 129 12.05 13.32 6.55
C ASP A 129 11.51 11.89 6.24
N CYS A 130 10.72 11.78 5.21
CA CYS A 130 10.20 10.50 4.73
C CYS A 130 11.22 9.83 3.80
N LYS A 131 11.46 8.53 4.01
CA LYS A 131 12.49 7.80 3.26
C LYS A 131 11.99 7.18 1.95
N ALA A 132 10.67 7.11 1.74
CA ALA A 132 10.11 6.40 0.62
C ALA A 132 9.10 7.22 -0.16
N ILE A 133 9.06 6.99 -1.47
CA ILE A 133 7.91 7.29 -2.31
C ILE A 133 7.25 5.99 -2.75
N VAL A 134 5.93 6.01 -2.90
CA VAL A 134 5.15 4.88 -3.42
C VAL A 134 4.65 5.21 -4.82
N LEU A 135 4.84 4.29 -5.72
CA LEU A 135 4.32 4.37 -7.09
C LEU A 135 3.13 3.42 -7.24
N TRP A 136 1.93 3.96 -7.10
CA TRP A 136 0.71 3.28 -7.51
C TRP A 136 0.51 3.50 -9.01
N LEU A 137 0.86 2.48 -9.80
CA LEU A 137 0.95 2.57 -11.25
C LEU A 137 -0.39 2.28 -11.96
N SER A 138 -1.49 2.79 -11.44
CA SER A 138 -2.85 2.45 -11.85
C SER A 138 -3.20 2.82 -13.30
N ARG A 139 -2.57 3.85 -13.83
CA ARG A 139 -2.75 4.30 -15.22
C ARG A 139 -1.72 3.71 -16.19
N GLU A 140 -0.72 2.99 -15.68
CA GLU A 140 0.32 2.37 -16.50
C GLU A 140 -0.17 1.04 -17.06
N GLY A 141 -0.90 1.14 -18.14
CA GLY A 141 -1.56 0.00 -18.78
C GLY A 141 -2.32 0.41 -20.02
N THR A 142 -3.23 -0.46 -20.47
CA THR A 142 -4.04 -0.26 -21.68
C THR A 142 -5.45 -0.77 -21.51
N TYR A 143 -6.41 -0.21 -22.27
CA TYR A 143 -7.74 -0.79 -22.50
C TYR A 143 -7.73 -1.72 -23.74
N ILE A 144 -6.95 -1.36 -24.78
CA ILE A 144 -6.67 -2.21 -25.93
C ILE A 144 -5.14 -2.33 -26.10
N ARG A 145 -4.67 -3.52 -26.46
CA ARG A 145 -3.23 -3.81 -26.49
C ARG A 145 -2.44 -2.93 -27.46
N GLU A 146 -3.05 -2.65 -28.59
CA GLU A 146 -2.45 -1.90 -29.69
C GLU A 146 -2.33 -0.40 -29.40
N ALA A 147 -2.94 0.09 -28.31
CA ALA A 147 -2.85 1.50 -27.92
C ALA A 147 -1.43 1.94 -27.57
N LYS A 148 -0.56 1.01 -27.15
CA LYS A 148 0.83 1.29 -26.78
C LYS A 148 1.77 0.16 -27.22
N ASP A 149 3.02 0.54 -27.53
CA ASP A 149 4.11 -0.41 -27.60
C ASP A 149 4.49 -0.87 -26.18
N ALA A 150 4.13 -2.12 -25.85
CA ALA A 150 4.33 -2.68 -24.51
C ALA A 150 5.81 -2.77 -24.13
N ARG A 151 6.71 -3.09 -25.08
CA ARG A 151 8.15 -3.13 -24.82
C ARG A 151 8.67 -1.74 -24.45
N LEU A 152 8.33 -0.75 -25.25
CA LEU A 152 8.70 0.64 -25.01
C LEU A 152 8.11 1.16 -23.69
N ALA A 153 6.90 0.72 -23.29
CA ALA A 153 6.31 1.06 -22.00
C ALA A 153 7.18 0.57 -20.83
N TYR A 154 7.65 -0.68 -20.86
CA TYR A 154 8.58 -1.20 -19.85
C TYR A 154 9.93 -0.48 -19.86
N GLU A 155 10.48 -0.18 -21.02
CA GLU A 155 11.72 0.61 -21.14
C GLU A 155 11.56 2.01 -20.52
N ARG A 156 10.42 2.66 -20.72
CA ARG A 156 10.08 3.96 -20.11
C ARG A 156 9.94 3.88 -18.60
N LEU A 157 9.25 2.85 -18.08
CA LEU A 157 9.14 2.63 -16.64
C LEU A 157 10.52 2.47 -16.00
N LEU A 158 11.38 1.63 -16.56
CA LEU A 158 12.73 1.41 -16.05
C LEU A 158 13.57 2.69 -16.13
N ALA A 159 13.51 3.42 -17.25
CA ALA A 159 14.22 4.69 -17.40
C ALA A 159 13.78 5.72 -16.36
N THR A 160 12.47 5.78 -16.06
CA THR A 160 11.94 6.71 -15.06
C THR A 160 12.34 6.31 -13.64
N LEU A 161 12.33 5.01 -13.30
CA LEU A 161 12.86 4.51 -12.02
C LEU A 161 14.33 4.92 -11.84
N ASN A 162 15.16 4.75 -12.87
CA ASN A 162 16.56 5.15 -12.84
C ASN A 162 16.72 6.67 -12.66
N ALA A 163 15.88 7.46 -13.33
CA ALA A 163 15.89 8.91 -13.18
C ALA A 163 15.51 9.34 -11.73
N MET A 164 14.56 8.66 -11.09
CA MET A 164 14.22 8.91 -9.67
C MET A 164 15.40 8.58 -8.75
N LEU A 165 16.04 7.42 -8.96
CA LEU A 165 17.21 6.97 -8.20
C LEU A 165 18.41 7.92 -8.36
N ASP A 166 18.52 8.57 -9.52
CA ASP A 166 19.56 9.57 -9.79
C ASP A 166 19.21 10.94 -9.22
N TYR A 167 17.94 11.32 -9.24
CA TYR A 167 17.45 12.60 -8.71
C TYR A 167 17.70 12.73 -7.21
N ASP A 168 17.41 11.65 -6.45
CA ASP A 168 17.68 11.59 -5.02
C ASP A 168 18.37 10.28 -4.64
N LYS A 169 19.55 10.37 -4.02
CA LYS A 169 20.34 9.20 -3.61
C LYS A 169 19.90 8.59 -2.27
N SER A 170 19.02 9.25 -1.53
CA SER A 170 18.56 8.82 -0.21
C SER A 170 17.17 8.17 -0.20
N ILE A 171 16.35 8.43 -1.24
CA ILE A 171 14.98 7.95 -1.31
C ILE A 171 14.91 6.47 -1.70
N GLU A 172 14.02 5.72 -1.09
CA GLU A 172 13.55 4.41 -1.56
C GLU A 172 12.32 4.60 -2.47
N ILE A 173 12.17 3.72 -3.44
CA ILE A 173 11.01 3.67 -4.33
C ILE A 173 10.29 2.36 -4.06
N TRP A 174 9.03 2.44 -3.64
CA TRP A 174 8.19 1.25 -3.45
C TRP A 174 7.13 1.22 -4.55
N ILE A 175 7.08 0.12 -5.29
CA ILE A 175 6.10 -0.09 -6.36
C ILE A 175 4.94 -0.87 -5.79
N GLU A 176 3.74 -0.32 -5.92
CA GLU A 176 2.49 -0.96 -5.57
C GLU A 176 1.83 -1.53 -6.83
N PRO A 177 1.92 -2.85 -7.05
CA PRO A 177 1.35 -3.49 -8.21
C PRO A 177 -0.17 -3.58 -8.12
N LYS A 178 -0.83 -3.43 -9.27
CA LYS A 178 -2.28 -3.67 -9.43
C LYS A 178 -2.53 -4.27 -10.81
N PRO A 179 -3.35 -5.34 -10.93
CA PRO A 179 -3.49 -6.04 -12.22
C PRO A 179 -4.36 -5.29 -13.24
N ASN A 180 -5.34 -4.55 -12.76
CA ASN A 180 -6.35 -3.85 -13.56
C ASN A 180 -6.94 -2.69 -12.76
N GLU A 181 -7.88 -1.95 -13.37
CA GLU A 181 -8.61 -0.82 -12.77
C GLU A 181 -7.68 0.35 -12.34
N PRO A 182 -7.83 1.51 -13.01
CA PRO A 182 -8.85 1.81 -14.03
C PRO A 182 -8.57 1.24 -15.43
N THR A 183 -7.36 0.81 -15.74
CA THR A 183 -7.05 0.14 -17.01
C THR A 183 -7.48 -1.33 -16.99
N ASP A 184 -7.76 -1.93 -18.15
CA ASP A 184 -8.09 -3.36 -18.24
C ASP A 184 -6.88 -4.25 -17.93
N GLN A 185 -5.68 -3.77 -18.26
CA GLN A 185 -4.42 -4.51 -18.14
C GLN A 185 -3.29 -3.58 -17.74
N ALA A 186 -2.79 -3.74 -16.52
CA ALA A 186 -1.63 -3.00 -16.04
C ALA A 186 -0.31 -3.63 -16.52
N TYR A 187 0.74 -2.81 -16.64
CA TYR A 187 2.10 -3.27 -16.96
C TYR A 187 2.82 -3.88 -15.75
N VAL A 188 2.43 -3.52 -14.53
CA VAL A 188 3.00 -4.07 -13.30
C VAL A 188 1.90 -4.71 -12.46
N PRO A 189 1.37 -5.87 -12.89
CA PRO A 189 0.20 -6.48 -12.27
C PRO A 189 0.46 -7.23 -10.96
N THR A 190 1.71 -7.65 -10.68
CA THR A 190 2.07 -8.48 -9.52
C THR A 190 3.37 -8.03 -8.89
N ILE A 191 3.64 -8.50 -7.65
CA ILE A 191 4.91 -8.22 -6.98
C ILE A 191 6.12 -8.75 -7.76
N GLY A 192 5.97 -9.84 -8.50
CA GLY A 192 7.03 -10.37 -9.35
C GLY A 192 7.48 -9.39 -10.42
N HIS A 193 6.56 -8.65 -11.05
CA HIS A 193 6.90 -7.59 -12.02
C HIS A 193 7.62 -6.42 -11.34
N ALA A 194 7.17 -5.99 -10.17
CA ALA A 194 7.81 -4.93 -9.41
C ALA A 194 9.25 -5.32 -9.00
N ILE A 195 9.46 -6.55 -8.56
CA ILE A 195 10.78 -7.08 -8.19
C ILE A 195 11.70 -7.21 -9.43
N ALA A 196 11.16 -7.63 -10.58
CA ALA A 196 11.92 -7.67 -11.82
C ALA A 196 12.40 -6.27 -12.23
N LEU A 197 11.53 -5.25 -12.17
CA LEU A 197 11.93 -3.85 -12.40
C LEU A 197 12.96 -3.39 -11.36
N ALA A 198 12.81 -3.76 -10.10
CA ALA A 198 13.80 -3.44 -9.07
C ALA A 198 15.17 -3.99 -9.44
N TYR A 199 15.29 -5.27 -9.80
CA TYR A 199 16.58 -5.88 -10.17
C TYR A 199 17.16 -5.32 -11.48
N ALA A 200 16.32 -4.85 -12.40
CA ALA A 200 16.76 -4.21 -13.63
C ALA A 200 17.21 -2.75 -13.41
N SER A 201 16.86 -2.13 -12.29
CA SER A 201 17.20 -0.74 -12.00
C SER A 201 18.67 -0.53 -11.64
N SER A 202 19.16 0.70 -11.76
CA SER A 202 20.54 1.09 -11.47
C SER A 202 20.94 0.92 -9.99
N ASP A 203 19.99 0.92 -9.08
CA ASP A 203 20.18 0.64 -7.64
C ASP A 203 19.02 -0.19 -7.09
N HIS A 204 19.10 -1.48 -7.36
CA HIS A 204 18.06 -2.42 -6.96
C HIS A 204 17.80 -2.46 -5.45
N LYS A 205 18.75 -2.01 -4.59
CA LYS A 205 18.58 -2.05 -3.13
C LYS A 205 17.55 -1.04 -2.65
N ARG A 206 17.40 0.07 -3.37
CA ARG A 206 16.46 1.14 -3.06
C ARG A 206 15.09 1.00 -3.72
N VAL A 207 14.90 -0.05 -4.55
CA VAL A 207 13.59 -0.33 -5.16
C VAL A 207 13.01 -1.58 -4.51
N LYS A 208 11.80 -1.46 -3.99
CA LYS A 208 11.06 -2.51 -3.28
C LYS A 208 9.61 -2.56 -3.77
N GLY A 209 8.83 -3.49 -3.28
CA GLY A 209 7.39 -3.54 -3.48
C GLY A 209 6.63 -3.13 -2.23
N LEU A 210 5.45 -2.57 -2.44
CA LEU A 210 4.38 -2.46 -1.46
C LEU A 210 3.29 -3.43 -1.90
N ILE A 211 2.82 -4.30 -1.02
CA ILE A 211 1.80 -5.31 -1.37
C ILE A 211 0.48 -4.92 -0.75
N GLU A 212 -0.50 -4.68 -1.62
CA GLU A 212 -1.88 -4.56 -1.21
C GLU A 212 -2.61 -5.90 -1.36
N SER A 213 -3.31 -6.32 -0.28
CA SER A 213 -3.99 -7.62 -0.24
C SER A 213 -5.06 -7.74 -1.33
N ALA A 214 -5.89 -6.72 -1.52
CA ALA A 214 -6.93 -6.72 -2.55
C ALA A 214 -6.34 -6.82 -3.96
N HIS A 215 -5.24 -6.13 -4.24
CA HIS A 215 -4.59 -6.16 -5.55
C HIS A 215 -4.04 -7.54 -5.89
N ALA A 216 -3.44 -8.25 -4.91
CA ALA A 216 -3.00 -9.62 -5.11
C ALA A 216 -4.19 -10.56 -5.41
N ILE A 217 -5.30 -10.42 -4.67
CA ILE A 217 -6.53 -11.20 -4.91
C ILE A 217 -7.11 -10.91 -6.29
N LEU A 218 -7.14 -9.63 -6.71
CA LEU A 218 -7.58 -9.23 -8.06
C LEU A 218 -6.69 -9.81 -9.17
N ALA A 219 -5.40 -10.04 -8.88
CA ALA A 219 -4.49 -10.75 -9.78
C ALA A 219 -4.70 -12.28 -9.78
N GLY A 220 -5.62 -12.81 -8.97
CA GLY A 220 -5.86 -14.24 -8.80
C GLY A 220 -4.79 -14.95 -7.96
N LEU A 221 -4.05 -14.21 -7.12
CA LEU A 221 -2.94 -14.71 -6.32
C LEU A 221 -3.30 -14.71 -4.83
N ASP A 222 -2.55 -15.47 -4.04
CA ASP A 222 -2.64 -15.44 -2.57
C ASP A 222 -1.74 -14.30 -2.04
N PRO A 223 -2.28 -13.32 -1.29
CA PRO A 223 -1.48 -12.23 -0.76
C PRO A 223 -0.34 -12.68 0.16
N SER A 224 -0.52 -13.79 0.90
CA SER A 224 0.54 -14.31 1.78
C SER A 224 1.72 -14.88 1.00
N ASP A 225 1.48 -15.49 -0.16
CA ASP A 225 2.54 -15.98 -1.04
C ASP A 225 3.29 -14.82 -1.70
N GLU A 226 2.58 -13.77 -2.13
CA GLU A 226 3.20 -12.55 -2.66
C GLU A 226 4.10 -11.87 -1.60
N MET A 227 3.64 -11.79 -0.34
CA MET A 227 4.45 -11.28 0.78
C MET A 227 5.67 -12.16 1.05
N ALA A 228 5.49 -13.48 1.08
CA ALA A 228 6.59 -14.43 1.28
C ALA A 228 7.64 -14.33 0.17
N PHE A 229 7.20 -14.19 -1.08
CA PHE A 229 8.08 -13.99 -2.22
C PHE A 229 8.89 -12.69 -2.10
N ALA A 230 8.25 -11.57 -1.78
CA ALA A 230 8.94 -10.30 -1.61
C ALA A 230 9.93 -10.33 -0.43
N LEU A 231 9.56 -10.97 0.69
CA LEU A 231 10.44 -11.16 1.85
C LEU A 231 11.65 -12.01 1.52
N ALA A 232 11.47 -13.12 0.78
CA ALA A 232 12.57 -14.00 0.35
C ALA A 232 13.61 -13.26 -0.51
N HIS A 233 13.18 -12.23 -1.25
CA HIS A 233 14.06 -11.37 -2.04
C HIS A 233 14.57 -10.12 -1.30
N GLY A 234 14.17 -9.90 -0.04
CA GLY A 234 14.47 -8.65 0.69
C GLY A 234 13.85 -7.41 0.03
N LYS A 235 12.68 -7.59 -0.61
CA LYS A 235 12.02 -6.58 -1.44
C LYS A 235 10.64 -6.14 -0.93
N LEU A 236 10.25 -6.53 0.27
CA LEU A 236 9.05 -6.00 0.90
C LEU A 236 9.38 -4.65 1.56
N GLY A 237 8.84 -3.56 1.03
CA GLY A 237 8.96 -2.21 1.58
C GLY A 237 7.88 -1.92 2.59
N SER A 238 6.62 -2.20 2.23
CA SER A 238 5.46 -2.04 3.09
C SER A 238 4.32 -2.96 2.65
N VAL A 239 3.24 -2.96 3.40
CA VAL A 239 1.98 -3.64 3.09
C VAL A 239 0.80 -2.67 3.19
N HIS A 240 -0.20 -2.86 2.35
CA HIS A 240 -1.54 -2.31 2.49
C HIS A 240 -2.51 -3.45 2.77
N LEU A 241 -2.79 -3.67 4.05
CA LEU A 241 -3.70 -4.74 4.44
C LEU A 241 -5.15 -4.28 4.30
N ASN A 242 -5.89 -5.03 3.53
CA ASN A 242 -7.33 -4.94 3.33
C ASN A 242 -7.88 -6.33 2.97
N ASP A 243 -9.05 -6.40 2.40
CA ASP A 243 -9.64 -7.63 1.91
C ASP A 243 -10.50 -7.39 0.67
N GLN A 244 -10.72 -8.44 -0.11
CA GLN A 244 -11.40 -8.41 -1.40
C GLN A 244 -12.32 -9.63 -1.54
N ASN A 245 -13.55 -9.41 -1.95
CA ASN A 245 -14.52 -10.47 -2.14
C ASN A 245 -14.60 -10.90 -3.62
N GLY A 246 -13.60 -11.65 -4.07
CA GLY A 246 -13.51 -12.18 -5.43
C GLY A 246 -13.07 -11.16 -6.49
N LEU A 247 -13.09 -11.60 -7.75
CA LEU A 247 -12.62 -10.85 -8.91
C LEU A 247 -13.68 -9.85 -9.39
N LYS A 248 -13.63 -8.64 -8.94
CA LYS A 248 -14.50 -7.52 -9.33
C LYS A 248 -13.77 -6.20 -9.15
N TYR A 249 -14.50 -5.09 -8.99
CA TYR A 249 -13.89 -3.80 -8.62
C TYR A 249 -13.18 -3.87 -7.28
N ASP A 250 -12.18 -3.05 -7.09
CA ASP A 250 -11.43 -2.92 -5.85
C ASP A 250 -12.31 -2.41 -4.71
N GLN A 251 -12.43 -3.21 -3.65
CA GLN A 251 -13.38 -2.94 -2.57
C GLN A 251 -12.74 -2.31 -1.34
N ASP A 252 -11.44 -2.50 -1.13
CA ASP A 252 -10.72 -2.07 0.07
C ASP A 252 -11.48 -2.41 1.37
N LYS A 253 -11.95 -3.66 1.47
CA LYS A 253 -12.71 -4.10 2.65
C LYS A 253 -11.82 -4.13 3.89
N ASN A 254 -12.46 -4.09 5.05
CA ASN A 254 -11.77 -4.34 6.31
C ASN A 254 -10.93 -5.61 6.21
N PHE A 255 -9.70 -5.57 6.71
CA PHE A 255 -8.80 -6.71 6.75
C PHE A 255 -9.49 -7.92 7.41
N GLY A 256 -9.45 -9.08 6.72
CA GLY A 256 -10.12 -10.31 7.14
C GLY A 256 -11.65 -10.30 7.04
N GLY A 257 -12.23 -9.26 6.42
CA GLY A 257 -13.69 -9.09 6.31
C GLY A 257 -14.35 -9.95 5.24
N ALA A 258 -13.59 -10.54 4.33
CA ALA A 258 -14.05 -11.47 3.31
C ALA A 258 -13.47 -12.87 3.51
N ASN A 259 -12.18 -12.99 3.85
CA ASN A 259 -11.50 -14.27 4.01
C ASN A 259 -10.57 -14.28 5.23
N LEU A 260 -11.11 -14.67 6.38
CA LEU A 260 -10.37 -14.73 7.64
C LEU A 260 -9.13 -15.65 7.57
N ARG A 261 -9.22 -16.78 6.84
CA ARG A 261 -8.10 -17.73 6.72
C ARG A 261 -6.96 -17.14 5.88
N ALA A 262 -7.28 -16.44 4.80
CA ALA A 262 -6.27 -15.72 4.02
C ALA A 262 -5.61 -14.61 4.84
N ALA A 263 -6.39 -13.85 5.62
CA ALA A 263 -5.85 -12.84 6.53
C ALA A 263 -4.91 -13.45 7.59
N PHE A 264 -5.28 -14.61 8.16
CA PHE A 264 -4.40 -15.35 9.09
C PHE A 264 -3.08 -15.76 8.41
N ASN A 265 -3.11 -16.25 7.18
CA ASN A 265 -1.90 -16.64 6.46
C ASN A 265 -0.97 -15.44 6.21
N GLN A 266 -1.52 -14.28 5.86
CA GLN A 266 -0.75 -13.03 5.72
C GLN A 266 -0.06 -12.65 7.03
N VAL A 267 -0.82 -12.62 8.13
CA VAL A 267 -0.24 -12.31 9.46
C VAL A 267 0.82 -13.33 9.86
N ARG A 268 0.60 -14.61 9.54
CA ARG A 268 1.59 -15.66 9.83
C ARG A 268 2.91 -15.43 9.08
N VAL A 269 2.86 -15.11 7.80
CA VAL A 269 4.08 -14.80 7.01
C VAL A 269 4.81 -13.59 7.59
N LEU A 270 4.09 -12.52 7.94
CA LEU A 270 4.69 -11.32 8.51
C LEU A 270 5.31 -11.59 9.90
N GLU A 271 4.60 -12.32 10.78
CA GLU A 271 5.09 -12.64 12.12
C GLU A 271 6.28 -13.60 12.07
N GLU A 272 6.21 -14.68 11.28
CA GLU A 272 7.28 -15.66 11.13
C GLU A 272 8.56 -15.08 10.49
N SER A 273 8.43 -14.04 9.65
CA SER A 273 9.56 -13.33 9.04
C SER A 273 10.18 -12.25 9.93
N GLY A 274 9.51 -11.88 11.03
CA GLY A 274 9.94 -10.78 11.89
C GLY A 274 9.66 -9.40 11.29
N TYR A 275 8.74 -9.26 10.34
CA TYR A 275 8.32 -7.97 9.79
C TYR A 275 7.85 -7.03 10.91
N GLY A 276 8.21 -5.77 10.84
CA GLY A 276 7.94 -4.76 11.87
C GLY A 276 9.06 -4.61 12.93
N SER A 277 10.01 -5.55 13.00
CA SER A 277 11.11 -5.50 13.98
C SER A 277 12.14 -4.39 13.72
N ASN A 278 12.23 -3.92 12.48
CA ASN A 278 13.12 -2.82 12.08
C ASN A 278 12.39 -1.48 11.99
N GLY A 279 11.15 -1.41 12.50
CA GLY A 279 10.33 -0.20 12.49
C GLY A 279 9.44 -0.04 11.28
N GLU A 280 9.28 -1.09 10.45
CA GLU A 280 8.31 -1.14 9.37
C GLU A 280 6.90 -0.96 9.94
N PHE A 281 6.02 -0.35 9.14
CA PHE A 281 4.60 -0.21 9.49
C PHE A 281 3.76 -1.34 8.89
N VAL A 282 2.70 -1.69 9.59
CA VAL A 282 1.56 -2.40 9.02
C VAL A 282 0.60 -1.34 8.49
N GLY A 283 0.69 -1.09 7.19
CA GLY A 283 -0.16 -0.13 6.50
C GLY A 283 -1.55 -0.72 6.22
N LEU A 284 -2.55 0.14 6.28
CA LEU A 284 -3.92 -0.17 5.89
C LEU A 284 -4.34 0.70 4.72
N ASP A 285 -4.99 0.09 3.74
CA ASP A 285 -5.81 0.79 2.75
C ASP A 285 -7.21 0.18 2.74
N VAL A 286 -8.09 0.74 3.57
CA VAL A 286 -9.43 0.22 3.83
C VAL A 286 -10.47 1.32 3.70
N LYS A 287 -11.61 1.00 3.10
CA LYS A 287 -12.74 1.91 2.94
C LYS A 287 -13.90 1.53 3.85
N ALA A 288 -14.50 2.53 4.47
CA ALA A 288 -15.77 2.34 5.15
C ALA A 288 -16.86 2.00 4.13
N MET A 289 -17.72 1.03 4.45
CA MET A 289 -18.89 0.74 3.62
C MET A 289 -19.66 2.02 3.32
N ARG A 290 -20.10 2.18 2.06
CA ARG A 290 -20.85 3.38 1.64
C ARG A 290 -22.10 3.60 2.50
N THR A 291 -22.79 2.53 2.89
CA THR A 291 -24.00 2.56 3.72
C THR A 291 -23.73 2.80 5.21
N GLN A 292 -22.46 2.85 5.64
CA GLN A 292 -22.13 3.09 7.05
C GLN A 292 -22.50 4.53 7.44
N ALA A 293 -23.31 4.67 8.49
CA ALA A 293 -23.66 5.97 9.08
C ALA A 293 -22.48 6.53 9.92
N GLY A 294 -22.51 7.86 10.12
CA GLY A 294 -21.52 8.59 10.94
C GLY A 294 -20.60 9.49 10.13
N CYS A 295 -19.97 10.45 10.83
CA CYS A 295 -18.97 11.36 10.27
C CYS A 295 -18.08 11.89 11.42
N PRO A 296 -16.75 11.66 11.40
CA PRO A 296 -16.08 10.74 10.49
C PRO A 296 -16.39 9.26 10.79
N VAL A 297 -16.24 8.38 9.78
CA VAL A 297 -16.29 6.92 9.99
C VAL A 297 -14.87 6.41 10.10
N THR A 298 -14.56 5.72 11.20
CA THR A 298 -13.21 5.23 11.51
C THR A 298 -13.18 3.79 12.01
N ALA A 299 -14.34 3.17 12.24
CA ALA A 299 -14.43 1.82 12.78
C ALA A 299 -13.74 0.77 11.91
N HIS A 300 -13.76 0.93 10.58
CA HIS A 300 -13.05 0.05 9.63
C HIS A 300 -11.55 0.00 9.90
N LEU A 301 -10.92 1.11 10.28
CA LEU A 301 -9.51 1.20 10.64
C LEU A 301 -9.22 0.44 11.95
N THR A 302 -9.97 0.75 13.01
CA THR A 302 -9.78 0.09 14.32
C THR A 302 -10.12 -1.38 14.28
N ASN A 303 -11.12 -1.79 13.51
CA ASN A 303 -11.50 -3.19 13.32
C ASN A 303 -10.39 -3.96 12.60
N SER A 304 -9.84 -3.42 11.51
CA SER A 304 -8.74 -4.05 10.76
C SER A 304 -7.49 -4.20 11.63
N ARG A 305 -7.12 -3.16 12.37
CA ARG A 305 -6.02 -3.21 13.33
C ARG A 305 -6.26 -4.24 14.44
N SER A 306 -7.44 -4.25 15.03
CA SER A 306 -7.78 -5.19 16.11
C SER A 306 -7.77 -6.64 15.62
N LEU A 307 -8.27 -6.90 14.41
CA LEU A 307 -8.24 -8.23 13.83
C LEU A 307 -6.80 -8.67 13.55
N PHE A 308 -5.96 -7.80 12.98
CA PHE A 308 -4.54 -8.11 12.78
C PHE A 308 -3.89 -8.57 14.10
N LEU A 309 -4.04 -7.80 15.17
CA LEU A 309 -3.46 -8.13 16.48
C LEU A 309 -4.04 -9.44 17.06
N THR A 310 -5.33 -9.69 16.87
CA THR A 310 -5.96 -10.97 17.26
C THR A 310 -5.33 -12.14 16.49
N LEU A 311 -5.08 -11.98 15.20
CA LEU A 311 -4.45 -13.00 14.37
C LEU A 311 -2.97 -13.20 14.73
N VAL A 312 -2.24 -12.14 15.13
CA VAL A 312 -0.88 -12.26 15.70
C VAL A 312 -0.88 -13.19 16.91
N GLU A 313 -1.82 -13.00 17.86
CA GLU A 313 -1.94 -13.90 19.00
C GLU A 313 -2.28 -15.34 18.59
N LYS A 314 -3.10 -15.52 17.54
CA LYS A 314 -3.37 -16.85 16.99
C LYS A 314 -2.10 -17.49 16.43
N VAL A 315 -1.27 -16.75 15.69
CA VAL A 315 0.03 -17.27 15.19
C VAL A 315 0.96 -17.65 16.34
N ARG A 316 1.09 -16.80 17.34
CA ARG A 316 1.98 -17.01 18.50
C ARG A 316 1.57 -18.20 19.38
N THR A 317 0.27 -18.48 19.45
CA THR A 317 -0.29 -19.56 20.26
C THR A 317 -0.48 -20.87 19.49
N MET A 318 -0.13 -20.90 18.21
CA MET A 318 -0.21 -22.11 17.39
C MET A 318 0.85 -23.16 17.83
N ASP A 319 0.44 -24.40 17.95
CA ASP A 319 1.38 -25.50 18.25
C ASP A 319 2.24 -25.85 17.02
N GLN A 320 3.39 -25.20 16.93
CA GLN A 320 4.32 -25.39 15.82
C GLN A 320 4.86 -26.83 15.73
N LYS A 321 4.94 -27.57 16.84
CA LYS A 321 5.41 -28.97 16.85
C LYS A 321 4.34 -29.86 16.19
N LEU A 322 3.08 -29.66 16.54
CA LEU A 322 1.98 -30.39 15.95
C LEU A 322 1.84 -30.08 14.45
N VAL A 323 1.99 -28.81 14.06
CA VAL A 323 2.01 -28.41 12.66
C VAL A 323 3.15 -29.11 11.88
N ALA A 324 4.35 -29.16 12.47
CA ALA A 324 5.48 -29.86 11.86
C ALA A 324 5.19 -31.37 11.72
N GLN A 325 4.63 -32.02 12.74
CA GLN A 325 4.25 -33.45 12.69
C GLN A 325 3.27 -33.75 11.54
N TYR A 326 2.23 -32.93 11.38
CA TYR A 326 1.29 -33.08 10.28
C TYR A 326 1.96 -32.91 8.90
N ARG A 327 2.83 -31.93 8.76
CA ARG A 327 3.61 -31.71 7.52
C ARG A 327 4.50 -32.91 7.19
N ASP A 328 5.24 -33.43 8.16
CA ASP A 328 6.17 -34.55 7.98
C ASP A 328 5.42 -35.84 7.61
N ALA A 329 4.26 -36.06 8.24
CA ALA A 329 3.36 -37.16 7.96
C ALA A 329 2.53 -36.97 6.67
N ARG A 330 2.52 -35.77 6.08
CA ARG A 330 1.61 -35.37 4.99
C ARG A 330 0.12 -35.55 5.35
N ASP A 331 -0.20 -35.44 6.62
CA ASP A 331 -1.58 -35.48 7.13
C ASP A 331 -2.21 -34.09 7.03
N TYR A 332 -2.51 -33.69 5.80
CA TYR A 332 -3.00 -32.34 5.50
C TYR A 332 -4.47 -32.15 5.91
N GLU A 333 -5.25 -33.21 5.96
CA GLU A 333 -6.64 -33.16 6.44
C GLU A 333 -6.68 -32.84 7.96
N ALA A 334 -5.82 -33.48 8.74
CA ALA A 334 -5.70 -33.18 10.17
C ALA A 334 -5.13 -31.78 10.40
N LEU A 335 -4.14 -31.37 9.59
CA LEU A 335 -3.59 -30.01 9.64
C LEU A 335 -4.68 -28.96 9.34
N GLU A 336 -5.47 -29.16 8.30
CA GLU A 336 -6.54 -28.25 7.94
C GLU A 336 -7.56 -28.11 9.06
N LEU A 337 -8.04 -29.21 9.62
CA LEU A 337 -8.97 -29.21 10.74
C LEU A 337 -8.38 -28.53 11.96
N TYR A 338 -7.08 -28.78 12.27
CA TYR A 338 -6.38 -28.11 13.37
C TYR A 338 -6.38 -26.58 13.19
N ILE A 339 -6.00 -26.08 12.01
CA ILE A 339 -5.98 -24.63 11.73
C ILE A 339 -7.37 -24.01 11.86
N LEU A 340 -8.41 -24.66 11.32
CA LEU A 340 -9.78 -24.16 11.45
C LEU A 340 -10.26 -24.10 12.91
N ARG A 341 -10.01 -25.17 13.69
CA ARG A 341 -10.38 -25.18 15.14
C ARG A 341 -9.61 -24.14 15.92
N HIS A 342 -8.30 -23.98 15.63
CA HIS A 342 -7.46 -22.97 16.26
C HIS A 342 -7.97 -21.55 16.01
N LEU A 343 -8.35 -21.23 14.76
CA LEU A 343 -8.95 -19.94 14.41
C LEU A 343 -10.29 -19.71 15.14
N MET A 344 -11.13 -20.73 15.23
CA MET A 344 -12.41 -20.67 15.93
C MET A 344 -12.26 -20.63 17.46
N GLY A 345 -11.06 -20.84 18.02
CA GLY A 345 -10.83 -20.92 19.46
C GLY A 345 -11.36 -22.21 20.10
N VAL A 346 -11.55 -23.26 19.33
CA VAL A 346 -11.98 -24.60 19.80
C VAL A 346 -10.75 -25.45 20.02
N ARG A 347 -10.66 -26.07 21.20
CA ARG A 347 -9.56 -27.02 21.55
C ARG A 347 -9.79 -28.42 20.95
#